data_2d00a2b063d4618584522b06489cffdc
#
_entry.id   2d00a2b063d4618584522b06489cffdc
#
_cell.length_a   1.000
_cell.length_b   1.000
_cell.length_c   1.000
_cell.angle_alpha   90.00
_cell.angle_beta   90.00
_cell.angle_gamma   90.00
#
_symmetry.space_group_name_H-M   'P 1'
#
loop_
_entity.id
_entity.type
_entity.pdbx_description
1 polymer ?
#
loop_
_entity_poly.entity_id
_entity_poly.type
_entity_poly.pdbx_seq_one_letter_code
_entity_poly.pdbx_strand_id
1 'polypeptide(L)'
;MKKILYIPLLLIIVSCGGKGVEGNVGQIISIAAEEILEETNVDYNWIIMGQPDGSLLSPKDLKYKNNGQEMMFSPDYPGDYTFEVSITKFGDELSSQSFFFTISDIE
;
A
#
# COMPACT_ATOMS: atom_id res chain seq x y z
N MET A 1 4.40 19.92 -19.56
CA MET A 1 4.38 19.77 -19.07
C MET A 1 4.36 19.44 -18.70
N LYS A 2 4.44 19.23 -18.55
CA LYS A 2 4.31 18.93 -17.94
C LYS A 2 4.49 18.24 -17.45
N LYS A 3 4.63 17.89 -17.39
CA LYS A 3 4.63 17.26 -16.80
C LYS A 3 4.90 16.66 -16.18
N ILE A 4 5.10 16.47 -16.08
CA ILE A 4 5.19 15.93 -15.37
C ILE A 4 5.35 15.33 -14.75
N LEU A 5 5.41 15.15 -14.66
CA LEU A 5 5.39 14.75 -13.93
C LEU A 5 5.41 14.00 -13.40
N TYR A 6 5.58 13.69 -13.40
CA TYR A 6 5.38 13.12 -12.77
C TYR A 6 5.52 12.33 -12.30
N ILE A 7 5.77 12.16 -12.42
CA ILE A 7 5.77 11.50 -11.92
C ILE A 7 5.77 10.93 -11.26
N PRO A 8 6.01 10.80 -11.01
CA PRO A 8 5.94 10.20 -10.32
C PRO A 8 5.62 9.61 -9.66
N LEU A 9 5.66 9.45 -9.56
CA LEU A 9 5.43 8.88 -9.01
C LEU A 9 5.04 8.52 -8.34
N LEU A 10 4.99 8.48 -8.51
CA LEU A 10 4.69 8.10 -7.92
C LEU A 10 4.53 7.87 -6.73
N LEU A 11 4.75 8.23 -6.25
CA LEU A 11 4.83 7.84 -5.01
C LEU A 11 3.79 8.38 -4.22
N ILE A 12 3.11 7.63 -3.58
CA ILE A 12 2.03 8.02 -2.91
C ILE A 12 2.24 7.96 -1.50
N ILE A 13 2.07 9.03 -0.81
CA ILE A 13 2.20 8.97 0.55
C ILE A 13 0.85 9.07 1.11
N VAL A 14 0.37 8.03 1.62
CA VAL A 14 -0.91 8.03 2.18
C VAL A 14 -0.78 8.05 3.62
N SER A 15 -1.15 9.08 4.25
CA SER A 15 -0.99 9.09 5.59
C SER A 15 -2.20 8.52 6.17
N CYS A 16 -3.13 8.45 6.36
CA CYS A 16 -4.04 7.71 6.94
C CYS A 16 -5.29 7.99 6.39
N GLY A 17 -5.75 7.28 6.17
CA GLY A 17 -6.64 7.26 5.69
C GLY A 17 -7.80 7.47 5.33
N GLY A 18 -8.51 7.29 4.80
CA GLY A 18 -9.66 7.42 4.48
C GLY A 18 -9.92 7.75 3.09
N LYS A 19 -9.00 8.30 2.43
CA LYS A 19 -9.17 8.67 1.12
C LYS A 19 -8.70 7.67 0.19
N GLY A 20 -9.39 7.36 -0.83
CA GLY A 20 -8.95 6.46 -1.88
C GLY A 20 -7.88 7.10 -2.72
N VAL A 21 -6.94 6.30 -3.13
CA VAL A 21 -5.91 6.72 -4.04
C VAL A 21 -6.20 6.04 -5.37
N GLU A 22 -6.02 6.74 -6.46
CA GLU A 22 -6.34 6.18 -7.77
C GLU A 22 -5.10 5.66 -8.46
N GLY A 23 -5.29 4.58 -9.18
CA GLY A 23 -4.21 4.00 -9.96
C GLY A 23 -4.77 3.19 -11.10
N ASN A 24 -3.89 2.47 -11.79
CA ASN A 24 -4.28 1.67 -12.95
C ASN A 24 -3.74 0.27 -12.84
N VAL A 25 -4.44 -0.64 -13.49
CA VAL A 25 -3.99 -2.02 -13.56
C VAL A 25 -2.60 -2.07 -14.16
N GLY A 26 -1.72 -2.84 -13.55
CA GLY A 26 -0.36 -3.01 -14.02
C GLY A 26 0.62 -1.98 -13.49
N GLN A 27 0.14 -0.93 -12.87
CA GLN A 27 1.01 0.07 -12.31
C GLN A 27 1.63 -0.45 -11.02
N ILE A 28 2.87 -0.12 -10.75
CA ILE A 28 3.48 -0.51 -9.49
C ILE A 28 3.19 0.59 -8.49
N ILE A 29 2.51 0.25 -7.42
CA ILE A 29 2.12 1.21 -6.41
C ILE A 29 2.89 0.93 -5.13
N SER A 30 3.48 1.96 -4.57
CA SER A 30 4.29 1.84 -3.38
C SER A 30 3.60 2.59 -2.24
N ILE A 31 3.52 1.94 -1.10
CA ILE A 31 2.90 2.53 0.09
C ILE A 31 3.88 2.42 1.23
N ALA A 32 4.01 3.50 2.00
CA ALA A 32 4.87 3.47 3.16
C ALA A 32 4.02 3.63 4.41
N ALA A 33 4.25 2.76 5.38
CA ALA A 33 3.61 2.89 6.67
C ALA A 33 4.21 4.08 7.40
N GLU A 34 3.41 4.70 8.23
CA GLU A 34 3.90 5.82 9.00
C GLU A 34 4.96 5.34 9.98
N GLU A 35 6.04 6.07 10.08
CA GLU A 35 7.12 5.67 10.94
C GLU A 35 6.84 6.06 12.37
N ILE A 36 7.16 5.18 13.30
CA ILE A 36 7.05 5.50 14.72
C ILE A 36 8.43 5.88 15.19
N LEU A 37 8.66 7.17 15.31
CA LEU A 37 10.01 7.67 15.48
C LEU A 37 10.69 7.24 16.77
N GLU A 38 9.90 6.98 17.78
CA GLU A 38 10.49 6.64 19.07
C GLU A 38 10.71 5.15 19.25
N GLU A 39 10.40 4.36 18.25
CA GLU A 39 10.52 2.93 18.37
C GLU A 39 11.52 2.40 17.38
N THR A 40 12.20 1.33 17.76
CA THR A 40 13.09 0.64 16.85
C THR A 40 12.74 -0.83 16.87
N ASN A 41 13.18 -1.54 15.87
CA ASN A 41 12.96 -2.98 15.78
C ASN A 41 11.49 -3.34 15.80
N VAL A 42 10.69 -2.58 15.07
CA VAL A 42 9.29 -2.92 14.94
C VAL A 42 9.08 -3.79 13.71
N ASP A 43 7.99 -4.53 13.73
CA ASP A 43 7.60 -5.36 12.61
C ASP A 43 6.41 -4.75 11.92
N TYR A 44 6.37 -4.87 10.60
CA TYR A 44 5.29 -4.36 9.78
C TYR A 44 4.57 -5.53 9.17
N ASN A 45 3.28 -5.67 9.45
CA ASN A 45 2.49 -6.78 8.95
C ASN A 45 1.42 -6.25 8.02
N TRP A 46 1.56 -6.54 6.74
CA TRP A 46 0.64 -6.05 5.72
C TRP A 46 -0.39 -7.12 5.38
N ILE A 47 -1.63 -6.70 5.29
CA ILE A 47 -2.74 -7.60 5.04
C ILE A 47 -3.58 -7.02 3.92
N ILE A 48 -4.01 -7.87 3.00
CA ILE A 48 -4.97 -7.48 1.99
C ILE A 48 -6.33 -7.64 2.61
N MET A 49 -6.98 -6.51 2.91
CA MET A 49 -8.27 -6.56 3.58
C MET A 49 -9.42 -6.72 2.60
N GLY A 50 -9.24 -6.25 1.38
CA GLY A 50 -10.28 -6.38 0.38
C GLY A 50 -9.70 -6.21 -1.00
N GLN A 51 -10.32 -6.86 -1.97
CA GLN A 51 -9.91 -6.76 -3.36
C GLN A 51 -11.09 -7.16 -4.24
N PRO A 52 -11.07 -6.78 -5.51
CA PRO A 52 -12.18 -7.14 -6.39
C PRO A 52 -12.25 -8.65 -6.58
N ASP A 53 -13.44 -9.13 -6.86
CA ASP A 53 -13.64 -10.58 -7.03
C ASP A 53 -12.77 -11.18 -8.11
N GLY A 54 -12.48 -10.41 -9.14
CA GLY A 54 -11.65 -10.94 -10.22
C GLY A 54 -10.16 -10.88 -9.97
N SER A 55 -9.75 -10.31 -8.85
CA SER A 55 -8.34 -10.17 -8.57
C SER A 55 -7.75 -11.46 -8.02
N LEU A 56 -6.56 -11.80 -8.49
CA LEU A 56 -5.83 -12.95 -8.00
C LEU A 56 -4.63 -12.55 -7.16
N LEU A 57 -4.61 -11.29 -6.76
CA LEU A 57 -3.52 -10.79 -5.94
C LEU A 57 -3.52 -11.51 -4.60
N SER A 58 -2.36 -11.93 -4.14
CA SER A 58 -2.24 -12.63 -2.88
C SER A 58 -1.07 -12.07 -2.10
N PRO A 59 -0.96 -12.42 -0.82
CA PRO A 59 0.14 -11.85 -0.02
C PRO A 59 1.52 -12.13 -0.58
N LYS A 60 1.71 -13.23 -1.27
CA LYS A 60 3.03 -13.54 -1.81
C LYS A 60 3.39 -12.63 -2.97
N ASP A 61 2.44 -11.89 -3.50
CA ASP A 61 2.71 -10.96 -4.59
C ASP A 61 3.14 -9.60 -4.10
N LEU A 62 3.10 -9.38 -2.81
CA LEU A 62 3.50 -8.09 -2.25
C LEU A 62 5.01 -8.07 -2.06
N LYS A 63 5.61 -6.93 -2.34
CA LYS A 63 7.05 -6.76 -2.19
C LYS A 63 7.30 -5.75 -1.10
N TYR A 64 8.42 -5.90 -0.42
CA TYR A 64 8.69 -5.06 0.74
C TYR A 64 10.08 -4.44 0.65
N LYS A 65 10.21 -3.26 1.23
CA LYS A 65 11.49 -2.58 1.38
C LYS A 65 11.56 -1.99 2.78
N ASN A 66 12.76 -1.66 3.20
CA ASN A 66 12.99 -0.99 4.49
C ASN A 66 12.39 -1.77 5.63
N ASN A 67 12.72 -3.04 5.67
CA ASN A 67 12.27 -3.95 6.74
C ASN A 67 10.76 -4.09 6.79
N GLY A 68 10.10 -3.87 5.67
CA GLY A 68 8.66 -4.01 5.63
C GLY A 68 7.90 -2.73 5.81
N GLN A 69 8.58 -1.63 6.08
CA GLN A 69 7.88 -0.37 6.21
C GLN A 69 7.24 0.05 4.91
N GLU A 70 7.85 -0.31 3.80
CA GLU A 70 7.34 0.05 2.49
C GLU A 70 6.85 -1.20 1.79
N MET A 71 5.68 -1.14 1.19
CA MET A 71 5.10 -2.27 0.50
C MET A 71 4.73 -1.85 -0.90
N MET A 72 4.99 -2.72 -1.87
CA MET A 72 4.65 -2.44 -3.26
C MET A 72 3.77 -3.55 -3.80
N PHE A 73 2.82 -3.17 -4.61
CA PHE A 73 1.97 -4.14 -5.27
C PHE A 73 1.59 -3.63 -6.65
N SER A 74 1.19 -4.55 -7.50
CA SER A 74 0.72 -4.21 -8.84
C SER A 74 -0.68 -4.78 -8.97
N PRO A 75 -1.69 -3.93 -9.04
CA PRO A 75 -3.05 -4.46 -9.14
C PRO A 75 -3.25 -5.17 -10.46
N ASP A 76 -3.97 -6.28 -10.41
CA ASP A 76 -4.18 -7.12 -11.57
C ASP A 76 -5.59 -7.03 -12.12
N TYR A 77 -6.45 -6.26 -11.50
CA TYR A 77 -7.84 -6.18 -11.90
C TYR A 77 -8.40 -4.84 -11.45
N PRO A 78 -9.30 -4.22 -12.20
CA PRO A 78 -9.85 -2.94 -11.75
C PRO A 78 -10.83 -3.13 -10.61
N GLY A 79 -10.90 -2.16 -9.74
CA GLY A 79 -11.81 -2.19 -8.60
C GLY A 79 -11.14 -1.61 -7.37
N ASP A 80 -11.72 -1.90 -6.24
CA ASP A 80 -11.26 -1.33 -4.99
C ASP A 80 -10.39 -2.29 -4.21
N TYR A 81 -9.27 -1.79 -3.73
CA TYR A 81 -8.35 -2.57 -2.91
C TYR A 81 -8.18 -1.88 -1.58
N THR A 82 -8.12 -2.66 -0.51
CA THR A 82 -7.89 -2.14 0.81
C THR A 82 -6.77 -2.94 1.47
N PHE A 83 -5.80 -2.24 1.99
CA PHE A 83 -4.69 -2.86 2.70
C PHE A 83 -4.63 -2.31 4.11
N GLU A 84 -4.13 -3.12 5.01
CA GLU A 84 -3.89 -2.66 6.36
C GLU A 84 -2.49 -3.07 6.77
N VAL A 85 -1.77 -2.19 7.45
CA VAL A 85 -0.49 -2.53 8.02
C VAL A 85 -0.62 -2.40 9.53
N SER A 86 -0.14 -3.42 10.23
CA SER A 86 -0.11 -3.42 11.68
C SER A 86 1.35 -3.33 12.08
N ILE A 87 1.67 -2.35 12.90
CA ILE A 87 3.04 -2.15 13.36
C ILE A 87 3.13 -2.69 14.77
N THR A 88 3.98 -3.71 14.95
CA THR A 88 4.05 -4.40 16.24
C THR A 88 5.48 -4.39 16.76
N LYS A 89 5.60 -4.57 18.05
CA LYS A 89 6.89 -4.73 18.68
C LYS A 89 6.75 -5.80 19.73
N PHE A 90 7.55 -6.86 19.59
CA PHE A 90 7.47 -8.01 20.50
C PHE A 90 6.05 -8.56 20.60
N GLY A 91 5.34 -8.52 19.47
CA GLY A 91 3.99 -9.06 19.45
C GLY A 91 2.89 -8.10 19.85
N ASP A 92 3.24 -6.94 20.39
CA ASP A 92 2.23 -5.98 20.79
C ASP A 92 2.01 -4.96 19.69
N GLU A 93 0.76 -4.73 19.35
CA GLU A 93 0.45 -3.77 18.30
C GLU A 93 0.62 -2.36 18.81
N LEU A 94 1.42 -1.57 18.12
CA LEU A 94 1.61 -0.17 18.46
C LEU A 94 0.70 0.73 17.66
N SER A 95 0.39 0.34 16.44
CA SER A 95 -0.35 1.19 15.54
C SER A 95 -0.86 0.37 14.38
N SER A 96 -1.91 0.82 13.74
CA SER A 96 -2.33 0.22 12.48
C SER A 96 -2.84 1.32 11.57
N GLN A 97 -2.70 1.10 10.28
CA GLN A 97 -3.10 2.08 9.27
C GLN A 97 -3.77 1.35 8.13
N SER A 98 -4.74 2.01 7.53
CA SER A 98 -5.46 1.43 6.40
C SER A 98 -5.28 2.30 5.19
N PHE A 99 -5.21 1.66 4.02
CA PHE A 99 -5.00 2.34 2.76
C PHE A 99 -6.02 1.84 1.75
N PHE A 100 -6.62 2.78 1.02
CA PHE A 100 -7.68 2.46 0.07
C PHE A 100 -7.28 2.90 -1.32
N PHE A 101 -7.52 2.03 -2.30
CA PHE A 101 -7.18 2.33 -3.68
C PHE A 101 -8.34 2.03 -4.59
N THR A 102 -8.53 2.88 -5.58
CA THR A 102 -9.49 2.63 -6.64
C THR A 102 -8.70 2.47 -7.93
N ILE A 103 -8.77 1.31 -8.51
CA ILE A 103 -7.95 0.97 -9.66
C ILE A 103 -8.80 0.91 -10.91
N SER A 104 -8.34 1.60 -11.93
CA SER A 104 -9.03 1.64 -13.20
C SER A 104 -8.33 0.78 -14.20
N ASP A 105 -9.08 0.39 -15.23
CA ASP A 105 -8.49 -0.32 -16.32
C ASP A 105 -7.58 0.60 -17.07
N ILE A 106 -6.58 0.02 -17.69
CA ILE A 106 -5.70 0.82 -18.48
C ILE A 106 -6.33 1.14 -19.78
N GLU A 107 -6.08 2.29 -20.25
CA GLU A 107 -6.58 2.62 -21.52
C GLU A 107 -5.55 2.82 -22.50
#